data_0e266953318172d1b328f08444979452
#
_entry.id   0e266953318172d1b328f08444979452
#
_cell.length_a   1.000
_cell.length_b   1.000
_cell.length_c   1.000
_cell.angle_alpha   90.00
_cell.angle_beta   90.00
_cell.angle_gamma   90.00
#
_symmetry.space_group_name_H-M   'P 1'
#
loop_
_entity.id
_entity.type
_entity.pdbx_description
1 polymer ?
#
loop_
_entity_poly.entity_id
_entity_poly.type
_entity_poly.pdbx_seq_one_letter_code
_entity_poly.pdbx_strand_id
1 'polypeptide(L)'
;PIQKVSLTDNVATFTTLGIHEFTESQSVVIAGCGSPYNGTRTVLADNLGQYTFSASITNADLLETNVIPSGTATLSSASTYVGNQSVRSAVFVVSVEVFQSRVAAGGQIEGVDFTATPFRMGRSLFNRCVGILGPYLDVESMAQ
;
A
#
# COMPACT_ATOMS: atom_id res chain seq x y z
N PRO A 1 -4.99 3.83 -6.90
CA PRO A 1 -5.82 4.97 -7.30
C PRO A 1 -6.79 4.58 -8.41
N ILE A 2 -8.02 5.16 -8.40
CA ILE A 2 -9.04 4.99 -9.44
C ILE A 2 -8.91 6.14 -10.41
N GLN A 3 -8.81 5.83 -11.70
CA GLN A 3 -8.64 6.80 -12.78
C GLN A 3 -9.94 7.08 -13.54
N LYS A 4 -10.76 6.05 -13.74
CA LYS A 4 -12.01 6.14 -14.49
C LYS A 4 -13.12 5.35 -13.81
N VAL A 5 -14.34 5.79 -14.04
CA VAL A 5 -15.55 5.14 -13.55
C VAL A 5 -16.63 5.19 -14.63
N SER A 6 -17.44 4.15 -14.68
CA SER A 6 -18.67 4.08 -15.49
C SER A 6 -19.74 3.29 -14.75
N LEU A 7 -20.98 3.42 -15.15
CA LEU A 7 -22.10 2.65 -14.60
C LEU A 7 -23.06 2.26 -15.72
N THR A 8 -23.35 0.98 -15.84
CA THR A 8 -24.27 0.42 -16.82
C THR A 8 -25.03 -0.73 -16.18
N ASP A 9 -26.32 -0.76 -16.33
CA ASP A 9 -27.20 -1.83 -15.83
C ASP A 9 -27.00 -2.11 -14.31
N ASN A 10 -26.85 -1.06 -13.51
CA ASN A 10 -26.58 -1.12 -12.07
C ASN A 10 -25.23 -1.76 -11.70
N VAL A 11 -24.30 -1.91 -12.65
CA VAL A 11 -22.94 -2.35 -12.41
C VAL A 11 -21.98 -1.20 -12.66
N ALA A 12 -21.32 -0.74 -11.62
CA ALA A 12 -20.25 0.24 -11.75
C ALA A 12 -18.92 -0.45 -12.05
N THR A 13 -18.21 0.02 -13.05
CA THR A 13 -16.86 -0.43 -13.40
C THR A 13 -15.86 0.64 -13.03
N PHE A 14 -14.81 0.25 -12.35
CA PHE A 14 -13.72 1.10 -11.88
C PHE A 14 -12.43 0.70 -12.59
N THR A 15 -11.76 1.67 -13.20
CA THR A 15 -10.42 1.46 -13.79
C THR A 15 -9.37 2.09 -12.91
N THR A 16 -8.38 1.31 -12.52
CA THR A 16 -7.27 1.73 -11.64
C THR A 16 -6.05 2.14 -12.45
N LEU A 17 -5.25 3.04 -11.89
CA LEU A 17 -3.98 3.48 -12.48
C LEU A 17 -2.89 2.40 -12.41
N GLY A 18 -2.89 1.58 -11.37
CA GLY A 18 -1.96 0.48 -11.16
C GLY A 18 -2.68 -0.85 -10.99
N ILE A 19 -1.94 -1.94 -11.04
CA ILE A 19 -2.46 -3.29 -10.77
C ILE A 19 -3.04 -3.32 -9.36
N HIS A 20 -4.19 -3.98 -9.20
CA HIS A 20 -4.78 -4.28 -7.91
C HIS A 20 -4.90 -5.80 -7.71
N GLU A 21 -4.99 -6.21 -6.46
CA GLU A 21 -5.10 -7.63 -6.06
C GLU A 21 -6.49 -7.95 -5.49
N PHE A 22 -7.51 -7.17 -5.86
CA PHE A 22 -8.87 -7.43 -5.39
C PHE A 22 -9.39 -8.73 -6.01
N THR A 23 -10.10 -9.51 -5.21
CA THR A 23 -10.78 -10.73 -5.63
C THR A 23 -12.28 -10.59 -5.46
N GLU A 24 -13.03 -11.45 -6.13
CA GLU A 24 -14.49 -11.52 -5.99
C GLU A 24 -14.91 -11.64 -4.52
N SER A 25 -16.04 -11.05 -4.21
CA SER A 25 -16.65 -11.04 -2.87
C SER A 25 -15.90 -10.24 -1.80
N GLN A 26 -14.74 -9.66 -2.12
CA GLN A 26 -14.06 -8.76 -1.19
C GLN A 26 -14.82 -7.44 -1.03
N SER A 27 -14.79 -6.91 0.18
CA SER A 27 -15.35 -5.59 0.49
C SER A 27 -14.27 -4.52 0.33
N VAL A 28 -14.54 -3.50 -0.50
CA VAL A 28 -13.64 -2.37 -0.76
C VAL A 28 -14.32 -1.06 -0.38
N VAL A 29 -13.55 -0.14 0.16
CA VAL A 29 -13.97 1.24 0.44
C VAL A 29 -13.49 2.11 -0.71
N ILE A 30 -14.44 2.74 -1.40
CA ILE A 30 -14.20 3.64 -2.52
C ILE A 30 -14.40 5.08 -2.04
N ALA A 31 -13.44 5.95 -2.33
CA ALA A 31 -13.50 7.36 -1.99
C ALA A 31 -12.92 8.23 -3.11
N GLY A 32 -13.36 9.48 -3.18
CA GLY A 32 -12.87 10.46 -4.16
C GLY A 32 -13.42 10.29 -5.58
N CYS A 33 -14.35 9.36 -5.81
CA CYS A 33 -14.97 9.16 -7.14
C CYS A 33 -16.29 9.94 -7.33
N GLY A 34 -16.79 10.57 -6.27
CA GLY A 34 -18.09 11.26 -6.30
C GLY A 34 -19.29 10.31 -6.15
N SER A 35 -20.49 10.89 -6.17
CA SER A 35 -21.74 10.11 -6.18
C SER A 35 -22.00 9.59 -7.60
N PRO A 36 -22.52 8.35 -7.76
CA PRO A 36 -22.95 7.38 -6.74
C PRO A 36 -21.87 6.39 -6.33
N TYR A 37 -20.63 6.56 -6.74
CA TYR A 37 -19.56 5.55 -6.69
C TYR A 37 -18.98 5.35 -5.30
N ASN A 38 -18.85 6.43 -4.50
CA ASN A 38 -18.23 6.37 -3.18
C ASN A 38 -18.99 5.43 -2.21
N GLY A 39 -18.24 4.87 -1.27
CA GLY A 39 -18.76 4.03 -0.19
C GLY A 39 -18.13 2.64 -0.16
N THR A 40 -18.62 1.81 0.75
CA THR A 40 -18.18 0.41 0.86
C THR A 40 -18.95 -0.43 -0.14
N ARG A 41 -18.22 -1.17 -0.98
CA ARG A 41 -18.76 -1.98 -2.07
C ARG A 41 -18.18 -3.38 -2.05
N THR A 42 -18.96 -4.36 -2.53
CA THR A 42 -18.47 -5.72 -2.73
C THR A 42 -18.02 -5.89 -4.17
N VAL A 43 -16.83 -6.42 -4.37
CA VAL A 43 -16.27 -6.70 -5.70
C VAL A 43 -17.03 -7.84 -6.34
N LEU A 44 -17.48 -7.63 -7.57
CA LEU A 44 -18.16 -8.64 -8.40
C LEU A 44 -17.13 -9.41 -9.25
N ALA A 45 -17.52 -10.60 -9.73
CA ALA A 45 -16.73 -11.36 -10.71
C ALA A 45 -16.69 -10.68 -12.08
N ASP A 46 -17.76 -9.96 -12.42
CA ASP A 46 -17.88 -9.27 -13.71
C ASP A 46 -16.83 -8.16 -13.83
N ASN A 47 -16.18 -8.07 -15.00
CA ASN A 47 -15.15 -7.08 -15.31
C ASN A 47 -13.97 -7.06 -14.32
N LEU A 48 -13.74 -8.14 -13.59
CA LEU A 48 -12.61 -8.27 -12.68
C LEU A 48 -11.34 -8.60 -13.46
N GLY A 49 -10.41 -7.68 -13.50
CA GLY A 49 -9.13 -7.79 -14.20
C GLY A 49 -7.99 -7.19 -13.37
N GLN A 50 -6.80 -7.10 -13.94
CA GLN A 50 -5.63 -6.52 -13.24
C GLN A 50 -5.79 -5.03 -12.93
N TYR A 51 -6.50 -4.31 -13.79
CA TYR A 51 -6.68 -2.84 -13.69
C TYR A 51 -8.15 -2.46 -13.54
N THR A 52 -9.05 -3.42 -13.51
CA THR A 52 -10.49 -3.16 -13.46
C THR A 52 -11.16 -4.02 -12.41
N PHE A 53 -12.13 -3.46 -11.72
CA PHE A 53 -13.06 -4.20 -10.87
C PHE A 53 -14.44 -3.57 -10.96
N SER A 54 -15.46 -4.31 -10.60
CA SER A 54 -16.84 -3.84 -10.62
C SER A 54 -17.54 -4.04 -9.29
N ALA A 55 -18.60 -3.27 -9.09
CA ALA A 55 -19.47 -3.39 -7.93
C ALA A 55 -20.89 -3.00 -8.30
N SER A 56 -21.87 -3.58 -7.60
CA SER A 56 -23.28 -3.23 -7.80
C SER A 56 -23.61 -1.85 -7.19
N ILE A 57 -24.17 -0.98 -8.01
CA ILE A 57 -24.66 0.34 -7.61
C ILE A 57 -25.96 0.63 -8.33
N THR A 58 -27.06 0.73 -7.60
CA THR A 58 -28.36 1.07 -8.19
C THR A 58 -28.42 2.55 -8.53
N ASN A 59 -28.33 2.87 -9.82
CA ASN A 59 -28.46 4.23 -10.34
C ASN A 59 -28.73 4.14 -11.86
N ALA A 60 -29.13 5.28 -12.45
CA ALA A 60 -29.18 5.42 -13.90
C ALA A 60 -27.77 5.25 -14.50
N ASP A 61 -27.72 4.80 -15.76
CA ASP A 61 -26.46 4.62 -16.48
C ASP A 61 -25.67 5.91 -16.58
N LEU A 62 -24.38 5.81 -16.33
CA LEU A 62 -23.44 6.91 -16.41
C LEU A 62 -22.27 6.51 -17.33
N LEU A 63 -22.01 7.35 -18.32
CA LEU A 63 -20.91 7.16 -19.25
C LEU A 63 -19.56 7.15 -18.52
N GLU A 64 -18.57 6.51 -19.14
CA GLU A 64 -17.20 6.50 -18.60
C GLU A 64 -16.68 7.94 -18.45
N THR A 65 -16.22 8.25 -17.26
CA THR A 65 -15.63 9.55 -16.91
C THR A 65 -14.31 9.38 -16.19
N ASN A 66 -13.41 10.36 -16.41
CA ASN A 66 -12.16 10.43 -15.66
C ASN A 66 -12.41 11.00 -14.25
N VAL A 67 -11.76 10.39 -13.26
CA VAL A 67 -11.80 10.86 -11.86
C VAL A 67 -10.59 11.75 -11.59
N ILE A 68 -10.81 13.05 -11.41
CA ILE A 68 -9.75 14.05 -11.19
C ILE A 68 -10.12 14.90 -9.97
N PRO A 69 -9.28 14.92 -8.92
CA PRO A 69 -8.11 14.05 -8.68
C PRO A 69 -8.51 12.58 -8.57
N SER A 70 -7.55 11.68 -8.80
CA SER A 70 -7.82 10.22 -8.77
C SER A 70 -8.48 9.78 -7.48
N GLY A 71 -9.49 8.93 -7.60
CA GLY A 71 -10.12 8.28 -6.45
C GLY A 71 -9.25 7.19 -5.84
N THR A 72 -9.71 6.62 -4.75
CA THR A 72 -9.03 5.51 -4.05
C THR A 72 -9.96 4.34 -3.87
N ALA A 73 -9.40 3.13 -3.93
CA ALA A 73 -10.06 1.90 -3.47
C ALA A 73 -9.11 1.17 -2.52
N THR A 74 -9.61 0.80 -1.36
CA THR A 74 -8.88 0.05 -0.33
C THR A 74 -9.75 -1.08 0.20
N LEU A 75 -9.14 -2.23 0.55
CA LEU A 75 -9.88 -3.28 1.23
C LEU A 75 -10.46 -2.74 2.55
N SER A 76 -11.70 -3.07 2.84
CA SER A 76 -12.34 -2.66 4.12
C SER A 76 -11.66 -3.29 5.34
N SER A 77 -10.98 -4.41 5.15
CA SER A 77 -10.17 -5.10 6.16
C SER A 77 -8.71 -4.64 6.20
N ALA A 78 -8.29 -3.72 5.32
CA ALA A 78 -6.93 -3.25 5.29
C ALA A 78 -6.57 -2.53 6.58
N SER A 79 -5.51 -3.01 7.24
CA SER A 79 -4.96 -2.32 8.42
C SER A 79 -4.26 -1.04 7.98
N THR A 80 -4.64 0.09 8.55
CA THR A 80 -3.90 1.34 8.36
C THR A 80 -2.77 1.42 9.38
N TYR A 81 -1.56 1.63 8.90
CA TYR A 81 -0.39 1.84 9.75
C TYR A 81 -0.09 3.32 9.99
N VAL A 82 -0.92 4.23 9.44
CA VAL A 82 -0.78 5.67 9.66
C VAL A 82 -0.96 5.99 11.14
N GLY A 83 0.03 6.66 11.72
CA GLY A 83 0.02 6.98 13.16
C GLY A 83 0.45 5.83 14.08
N ASN A 84 0.69 4.65 13.57
CA ASN A 84 1.17 3.52 14.37
C ASN A 84 2.61 3.74 14.84
N GLN A 85 2.81 3.79 16.16
CA GLN A 85 4.11 4.11 16.76
C GLN A 85 5.17 3.04 16.47
N SER A 86 4.81 1.77 16.44
CA SER A 86 5.75 0.68 16.14
C SER A 86 6.25 0.76 14.70
N VAL A 87 5.34 1.01 13.73
CA VAL A 87 5.72 1.19 12.32
C VAL A 87 6.61 2.40 12.14
N ARG A 88 6.28 3.55 12.78
CA ARG A 88 7.13 4.74 12.76
C ARG A 88 8.52 4.46 13.33
N SER A 89 8.61 3.76 14.46
CA SER A 89 9.88 3.40 15.07
C SER A 89 10.73 2.50 14.16
N ALA A 90 10.10 1.52 13.49
CA ALA A 90 10.79 0.67 12.51
C ALA A 90 11.31 1.49 11.32
N VAL A 91 10.51 2.42 10.78
CA VAL A 91 10.92 3.32 9.69
C VAL A 91 12.12 4.17 10.12
N PHE A 92 12.12 4.74 11.33
CA PHE A 92 13.25 5.51 11.82
C PHE A 92 14.52 4.66 11.94
N VAL A 93 14.43 3.46 12.50
CA VAL A 93 15.57 2.55 12.61
C VAL A 93 16.17 2.26 11.24
N VAL A 94 15.35 1.90 10.26
CA VAL A 94 15.81 1.64 8.88
C VAL A 94 16.41 2.90 8.26
N SER A 95 15.78 4.06 8.42
CA SER A 95 16.25 5.33 7.85
C SER A 95 17.62 5.72 8.38
N VAL A 96 17.84 5.57 9.68
CA VAL A 96 19.15 5.85 10.32
C VAL A 96 20.22 4.92 9.79
N GLU A 97 19.94 3.63 9.69
CA GLU A 97 20.90 2.63 9.16
C GLU A 97 21.24 2.91 7.68
N VAL A 98 20.25 3.23 6.86
CA VAL A 98 20.48 3.61 5.45
C VAL A 98 21.32 4.89 5.36
N PHE A 99 21.04 5.90 6.18
CA PHE A 99 21.81 7.12 6.23
C PHE A 99 23.25 6.85 6.65
N GLN A 100 23.47 6.11 7.74
CA GLN A 100 24.79 5.77 8.23
C GLN A 100 25.60 4.95 7.22
N SER A 101 24.95 4.03 6.49
CA SER A 101 25.62 3.24 5.45
C SER A 101 26.13 4.12 4.29
N ARG A 102 25.42 5.20 3.95
CA ARG A 102 25.82 6.14 2.90
C ARG A 102 26.91 7.10 3.39
N VAL A 103 26.83 7.58 4.61
CA VAL A 103 27.81 8.50 5.19
C VAL A 103 29.12 7.77 5.46
N ALA A 104 29.07 6.54 6.00
CA ALA A 104 30.25 5.72 6.23
C ALA A 104 31.01 5.36 4.94
N ALA A 105 30.31 5.21 3.81
CA ALA A 105 30.93 4.95 2.51
C ALA A 105 31.57 6.19 1.89
N GLY A 106 31.18 7.41 2.32
CA GLY A 106 31.66 8.69 1.76
C GLY A 106 32.55 9.53 2.71
N GLY A 107 32.64 9.17 3.98
CA GLY A 107 33.28 9.99 5.00
C GLY A 107 34.65 9.48 5.42
N GLN A 108 35.70 9.78 4.64
CA GLN A 108 37.02 9.89 5.23
C GLN A 108 37.03 11.13 6.11
N ILE A 109 36.93 10.93 7.43
CA ILE A 109 37.38 11.95 8.37
C ILE A 109 38.91 11.83 8.38
N GLU A 110 39.57 12.72 7.64
CA GLU A 110 41.02 12.89 7.72
C GLU A 110 41.40 13.17 9.17
N GLY A 111 42.20 12.29 9.78
CA GLY A 111 42.93 12.63 10.97
C GLY A 111 42.96 11.64 12.12
N VAL A 112 42.31 10.48 12.07
CA VAL A 112 42.49 9.43 13.09
C VAL A 112 42.51 8.08 12.43
N ASP A 113 43.48 7.25 12.80
CA ASP A 113 43.73 5.91 12.29
C ASP A 113 42.58 4.96 12.67
N PHE A 114 41.42 5.11 11.98
CA PHE A 114 40.33 4.19 12.06
C PHE A 114 40.37 3.28 10.83
N THR A 115 40.79 2.06 11.02
CA THR A 115 40.47 0.98 10.09
C THR A 115 38.96 0.95 9.92
N ALA A 116 38.46 1.42 8.78
CA ALA A 116 37.06 1.39 8.41
C ALA A 116 36.58 -0.08 8.40
N THR A 117 35.99 -0.52 9.49
CA THR A 117 35.24 -1.79 9.48
C THR A 117 34.09 -1.62 8.53
N PRO A 118 33.98 -2.43 7.47
CA PRO A 118 32.88 -2.32 6.53
C PRO A 118 31.57 -2.42 7.30
N PHE A 119 30.74 -1.36 7.18
CA PHE A 119 29.42 -1.35 7.78
C PHE A 119 28.60 -2.46 7.16
N ARG A 120 28.45 -3.55 7.88
CA ARG A 120 27.56 -4.64 7.47
C ARG A 120 26.16 -4.28 7.95
N MET A 121 25.29 -3.95 7.00
CA MET A 121 23.86 -3.96 7.23
C MET A 121 23.50 -5.42 7.58
N GLY A 122 23.54 -5.73 8.86
CA GLY A 122 23.58 -7.10 9.32
C GLY A 122 22.22 -7.58 9.82
N ARG A 123 22.17 -8.87 10.10
CA ARG A 123 21.08 -9.56 10.82
C ARG A 123 20.51 -8.77 12.02
N SER A 124 21.29 -7.87 12.60
CA SER A 124 20.84 -7.02 13.70
C SER A 124 19.73 -6.06 13.31
N LEU A 125 19.79 -5.44 12.13
CA LEU A 125 18.72 -4.55 11.64
C LEU A 125 17.43 -5.33 11.41
N PHE A 126 17.51 -6.46 10.70
CA PHE A 126 16.37 -7.32 10.47
C PHE A 126 15.72 -7.76 11.79
N ASN A 127 16.52 -8.28 12.73
CA ASN A 127 16.01 -8.73 14.03
C ASN A 127 15.39 -7.59 14.86
N ARG A 128 15.96 -6.38 14.79
CA ARG A 128 15.39 -5.20 15.47
C ARG A 128 14.05 -4.80 14.86
N CYS A 129 13.95 -4.79 13.53
CA CYS A 129 12.69 -4.50 12.83
C CYS A 129 11.64 -5.58 13.10
N VAL A 130 12.00 -6.86 13.06
CA VAL A 130 11.11 -7.98 13.39
C VAL A 130 10.61 -7.86 14.85
N GLY A 131 11.49 -7.50 15.79
CA GLY A 131 11.09 -7.29 17.19
C GLY A 131 10.09 -6.15 17.37
N ILE A 132 10.25 -5.06 16.64
CA ILE A 132 9.34 -3.90 16.67
C ILE A 132 8.01 -4.18 15.99
N LEU A 133 8.05 -4.91 14.86
CA LEU A 133 6.89 -5.20 14.02
C LEU A 133 6.22 -6.54 14.34
N GLY A 134 6.76 -7.31 15.29
CA GLY A 134 6.25 -8.63 15.66
C GLY A 134 4.74 -8.76 15.79
N PRO A 135 4.03 -7.80 16.44
CA PRO A 135 2.57 -7.85 16.55
C PRO A 135 1.81 -7.71 15.21
N TYR A 136 2.49 -7.29 14.14
CA TYR A 136 1.91 -7.04 12.81
C TYR A 136 2.40 -8.02 11.75
N LEU A 137 3.31 -8.93 12.12
CA LEU A 137 3.79 -9.96 11.21
C LEU A 137 2.85 -11.14 11.24
N ASP A 138 2.41 -11.54 10.06
CA ASP A 138 1.67 -12.79 9.90
C ASP A 138 2.67 -13.96 9.98
N VAL A 139 2.59 -14.72 11.07
CA VAL A 139 3.51 -15.82 11.38
C VAL A 139 3.37 -16.96 10.34
N GLU A 140 2.20 -17.11 9.73
CA GLU A 140 1.96 -18.15 8.72
C GLU A 140 2.68 -17.88 7.39
N SER A 141 2.84 -16.59 7.03
CA SER A 141 3.56 -16.22 5.80
C SER A 141 5.08 -16.34 5.91
N MET A 142 5.62 -16.48 7.11
CA MET A 142 7.06 -16.58 7.36
C MET A 142 7.58 -18.04 7.41
N ALA A 143 6.70 -19.02 7.27
CA ALA A 143 7.02 -20.44 7.40
C ALA A 143 7.22 -21.17 6.05
N GLN A 144 7.42 -20.42 4.94
CA GLN A 144 7.74 -20.96 3.61
C GLN A 144 9.23 -20.83 3.29
#